data_2cf8677576eb65981aa5b78f644dd0ff
#
_entry.id   2cf8677576eb65981aa5b78f644dd0ff
#
_cell.length_a   1.000
_cell.length_b   1.000
_cell.length_c   1.000
_cell.angle_alpha   90.00
_cell.angle_beta   90.00
_cell.angle_gamma   90.00
#
_symmetry.space_group_name_H-M   'P 1'
#
loop_
_entity.id
_entity.type
_entity.pdbx_description
1 polymer ?
#
loop_
_entity_poly.entity_id
_entity_poly.type
_entity_poly.pdbx_seq_one_letter_code
_entity_poly.pdbx_strand_id
1 'polypeptide(L)'
;MAEEQKDNEQTQKPAEPPKPAVPPKPAEPKAAVPKPPPLPPGAKPAAPPKPKGPQQEPWSSPLVDAIKERFGAEFVKAYSFIGQNQIEVKKDRIVEIMMFLRDNTIVPCDYLVDETAVHWPKDEQFEIVYILYSHLKNEHVRIKTQIKEWEPIESVVSV
;
A
#
# COMPACT_ATOMS: atom_id res chain seq x y z
N MET A 1 -38.52 62.06 -4.29
CA MET A 1 -37.25 62.51 -4.82
C MET A 1 -36.19 62.01 -3.84
N ALA A 2 -35.58 60.91 -4.16
CA ALA A 2 -34.39 60.38 -3.46
C ALA A 2 -33.63 59.59 -4.49
N GLU A 3 -32.40 60.06 -4.77
CA GLU A 3 -31.53 59.57 -5.82
C GLU A 3 -30.87 58.25 -5.40
N GLU A 4 -30.88 57.33 -6.34
CA GLU A 4 -30.10 56.09 -6.33
C GLU A 4 -28.62 56.40 -6.51
N GLN A 5 -27.77 56.05 -5.54
CA GLN A 5 -26.35 55.92 -5.73
C GLN A 5 -26.00 54.43 -5.82
N LYS A 6 -25.62 54.01 -7.04
CA LYS A 6 -24.98 52.72 -7.33
C LYS A 6 -23.52 52.78 -6.92
N ASP A 7 -23.17 52.13 -5.85
CA ASP A 7 -21.76 51.82 -5.57
C ASP A 7 -21.37 50.51 -6.25
N ASN A 8 -20.41 50.68 -7.19
CA ASN A 8 -19.81 49.62 -7.97
C ASN A 8 -18.56 49.11 -7.24
N GLU A 9 -18.74 48.12 -6.38
CA GLU A 9 -17.63 47.49 -5.67
C GLU A 9 -16.99 46.43 -6.54
N GLN A 10 -15.91 46.81 -7.23
CA GLN A 10 -15.02 45.88 -7.95
C GLN A 10 -14.26 45.01 -6.94
N THR A 11 -14.68 43.78 -6.83
CA THR A 11 -13.95 42.74 -6.08
C THR A 11 -12.61 42.46 -6.75
N GLN A 12 -11.54 43.04 -6.25
CA GLN A 12 -10.18 42.71 -6.61
C GLN A 12 -9.85 41.31 -6.11
N LYS A 13 -9.60 40.41 -7.06
CA LYS A 13 -9.05 39.05 -6.84
C LYS A 13 -7.65 39.19 -6.24
N PRO A 14 -7.34 38.55 -5.11
CA PRO A 14 -6.00 38.55 -4.55
C PRO A 14 -5.04 37.84 -5.51
N ALA A 15 -3.92 38.48 -5.79
CA ALA A 15 -2.83 37.93 -6.60
C ALA A 15 -2.19 36.73 -5.89
N GLU A 16 -2.07 35.65 -6.62
CA GLU A 16 -1.36 34.41 -6.21
C GLU A 16 0.14 34.72 -5.99
N PRO A 17 0.76 34.26 -4.89
CA PRO A 17 2.17 34.49 -4.63
C PRO A 17 3.04 33.74 -5.64
N PRO A 18 4.18 34.28 -6.09
CA PRO A 18 5.04 33.65 -7.07
C PRO A 18 5.67 32.37 -6.50
N LYS A 19 5.60 31.28 -7.29
CA LYS A 19 6.27 30.01 -6.99
C LYS A 19 7.77 30.22 -6.82
N PRO A 20 8.40 29.60 -5.79
CA PRO A 20 9.86 29.64 -5.66
C PRO A 20 10.53 28.98 -6.87
N ALA A 21 11.49 29.64 -7.45
CA ALA A 21 12.30 29.11 -8.54
C ALA A 21 13.11 27.91 -8.04
N VAL A 22 12.97 26.77 -8.73
CA VAL A 22 13.78 25.58 -8.50
C VAL A 22 15.21 25.87 -8.92
N PRO A 23 16.25 25.68 -8.07
CA PRO A 23 17.63 25.88 -8.45
C PRO A 23 18.04 24.86 -9.53
N PRO A 24 18.90 25.24 -10.50
CA PRO A 24 19.36 24.35 -11.55
C PRO A 24 20.20 23.22 -10.96
N LYS A 25 19.83 21.99 -11.34
CA LYS A 25 20.52 20.74 -10.98
C LYS A 25 21.97 20.81 -11.50
N PRO A 26 23.00 20.54 -10.69
CA PRO A 26 24.36 20.45 -11.18
C PRO A 26 24.50 19.36 -12.24
N ALA A 27 25.17 19.69 -13.34
CA ALA A 27 25.48 18.74 -14.40
C ALA A 27 26.48 17.70 -13.87
N GLU A 28 26.07 16.43 -13.82
CA GLU A 28 26.97 15.32 -13.56
C GLU A 28 27.92 15.14 -14.75
N PRO A 29 29.23 14.94 -14.51
CA PRO A 29 30.16 14.64 -15.59
C PRO A 29 29.86 13.27 -16.18
N LYS A 30 29.59 13.22 -17.49
CA LYS A 30 29.45 11.97 -18.25
C LYS A 30 30.77 11.22 -18.19
N ALA A 31 30.86 10.23 -17.29
CA ALA A 31 31.90 9.21 -17.36
C ALA A 31 31.65 8.39 -18.63
N ALA A 32 32.65 8.32 -19.50
CA ALA A 32 32.63 7.53 -20.70
C ALA A 32 32.50 6.05 -20.33
N VAL A 33 31.36 5.45 -20.70
CA VAL A 33 31.12 4.01 -20.59
C VAL A 33 32.06 3.32 -21.58
N PRO A 34 32.95 2.39 -21.17
CA PRO A 34 33.78 1.65 -22.09
C PRO A 34 32.89 0.79 -23.00
N LYS A 35 33.13 0.85 -24.33
CA LYS A 35 32.41 0.04 -25.31
C LYS A 35 32.66 -1.46 -25.00
N PRO A 36 31.59 -2.26 -24.96
CA PRO A 36 31.74 -3.71 -24.82
C PRO A 36 32.48 -4.30 -26.03
N PRO A 37 33.26 -5.39 -25.83
CA PRO A 37 33.96 -6.05 -26.91
C PRO A 37 32.99 -6.61 -27.96
N PRO A 38 33.41 -6.71 -29.25
CA PRO A 38 32.54 -7.20 -30.33
C PRO A 38 32.17 -8.67 -30.09
N LEU A 39 30.86 -8.95 -30.14
CA LEU A 39 30.27 -10.28 -30.03
C LEU A 39 30.65 -11.16 -31.25
N PRO A 40 30.86 -12.46 -31.10
CA PRO A 40 31.08 -13.37 -32.21
C PRO A 40 29.85 -13.45 -33.12
N PRO A 41 30.03 -13.62 -34.45
CA PRO A 41 28.92 -13.62 -35.41
C PRO A 41 28.04 -14.88 -35.19
N GLY A 42 26.76 -14.64 -34.84
CA GLY A 42 25.78 -15.73 -34.67
C GLY A 42 25.07 -15.81 -33.32
N ALA A 43 25.48 -15.08 -32.29
CA ALA A 43 24.77 -15.02 -31.03
C ALA A 43 23.63 -14.02 -31.11
N LYS A 44 22.38 -14.46 -30.98
CA LYS A 44 21.24 -13.56 -30.73
C LYS A 44 21.54 -12.76 -29.46
N PRO A 45 21.37 -11.42 -29.45
CA PRO A 45 21.54 -10.64 -28.23
C PRO A 45 20.65 -11.21 -27.14
N ALA A 46 21.25 -11.71 -26.07
CA ALA A 46 20.51 -12.07 -24.87
C ALA A 46 19.83 -10.77 -24.37
N ALA A 47 18.51 -10.79 -24.28
CA ALA A 47 17.78 -9.67 -23.70
C ALA A 47 18.38 -9.35 -22.33
N PRO A 48 18.60 -8.06 -21.98
CA PRO A 48 19.14 -7.72 -20.67
C PRO A 48 18.26 -8.34 -19.58
N PRO A 49 18.83 -8.92 -18.51
CA PRO A 49 18.06 -9.51 -17.44
C PRO A 49 17.11 -8.44 -16.91
N LYS A 50 15.79 -8.72 -16.97
CA LYS A 50 14.79 -7.83 -16.39
C LYS A 50 15.17 -7.61 -14.92
N PRO A 51 15.20 -6.35 -14.44
CA PRO A 51 15.48 -6.11 -13.03
C PRO A 51 14.48 -6.92 -12.22
N LYS A 52 14.98 -7.80 -11.36
CA LYS A 52 14.14 -8.52 -10.41
C LYS A 52 13.59 -7.47 -9.45
N GLY A 53 12.33 -7.09 -9.64
CA GLY A 53 11.62 -6.25 -8.70
C GLY A 53 11.57 -6.92 -7.31
N PRO A 54 11.18 -6.19 -6.27
CA PRO A 54 11.04 -6.77 -4.94
C PRO A 54 10.10 -7.99 -5.01
N GLN A 55 10.54 -9.09 -4.39
CA GLN A 55 9.82 -10.36 -4.42
C GLN A 55 9.08 -10.57 -3.10
N GLN A 56 7.93 -11.27 -3.16
CA GLN A 56 7.23 -11.73 -1.97
C GLN A 56 7.95 -12.98 -1.45
N GLU A 57 8.34 -12.96 -0.17
CA GLU A 57 8.94 -14.09 0.51
C GLU A 57 7.91 -14.74 1.43
N PRO A 58 7.76 -16.08 1.44
CA PRO A 58 6.85 -16.75 2.37
C PRO A 58 7.18 -16.36 3.82
N TRP A 59 6.18 -15.95 4.56
CA TRP A 59 6.32 -15.61 5.97
C TRP A 59 5.63 -16.64 6.84
N SER A 60 6.37 -17.16 7.83
CA SER A 60 5.86 -18.08 8.84
C SER A 60 6.15 -17.52 10.23
N SER A 61 5.15 -17.56 11.09
CA SER A 61 5.26 -17.12 12.49
C SER A 61 4.21 -17.83 13.32
N PRO A 62 4.36 -17.87 14.65
CA PRO A 62 3.33 -18.43 15.54
C PRO A 62 1.95 -17.79 15.37
N LEU A 63 1.91 -16.51 14.99
CA LEU A 63 0.67 -15.80 14.67
C LEU A 63 0.00 -16.37 13.43
N VAL A 64 0.78 -16.61 12.37
CA VAL A 64 0.29 -17.19 11.10
C VAL A 64 -0.25 -18.60 11.34
N ASP A 65 0.44 -19.39 12.14
CA ASP A 65 0.02 -20.75 12.48
C ASP A 65 -1.27 -20.76 13.29
N ALA A 66 -1.41 -19.86 14.26
CA ALA A 66 -2.65 -19.70 15.04
C ALA A 66 -3.85 -19.27 14.16
N ILE A 67 -3.63 -18.40 13.17
CA ILE A 67 -4.68 -18.02 12.22
C ILE A 67 -5.06 -19.21 11.32
N LYS A 68 -4.08 -19.95 10.84
CA LYS A 68 -4.34 -21.15 10.01
C LYS A 68 -5.12 -22.21 10.79
N GLU A 69 -4.78 -22.42 12.05
CA GLU A 69 -5.45 -23.42 12.88
C GLU A 69 -6.92 -23.04 13.13
N ARG A 70 -7.19 -21.77 13.42
CA ARG A 70 -8.54 -21.29 13.75
C ARG A 70 -9.41 -20.93 12.55
N PHE A 71 -8.79 -20.36 11.51
CA PHE A 71 -9.45 -19.79 10.32
C PHE A 71 -8.90 -20.38 9.02
N GLY A 72 -8.49 -21.63 9.00
CA GLY A 72 -7.85 -22.25 7.86
C GLY A 72 -8.61 -22.14 6.55
N ALA A 73 -9.95 -22.15 6.59
CA ALA A 73 -10.81 -21.98 5.41
C ALA A 73 -10.77 -20.55 4.85
N GLU A 74 -10.51 -19.56 5.69
CA GLU A 74 -10.46 -18.13 5.34
C GLU A 74 -9.03 -17.63 5.09
N PHE A 75 -8.02 -18.39 5.52
CA PHE A 75 -6.62 -18.06 5.27
C PHE A 75 -6.26 -18.32 3.81
N VAL A 76 -5.65 -17.33 3.16
CA VAL A 76 -5.17 -17.45 1.77
C VAL A 76 -3.67 -17.65 1.75
N LYS A 77 -2.90 -16.67 2.20
CA LYS A 77 -1.43 -16.73 2.25
C LYS A 77 -0.85 -15.76 3.26
N ALA A 78 0.39 -16.03 3.69
CA ALA A 78 1.20 -15.10 4.46
C ALA A 78 2.56 -14.92 3.79
N TYR A 79 3.02 -13.68 3.68
CA TYR A 79 4.27 -13.33 3.03
C TYR A 79 4.85 -12.04 3.59
N SER A 80 6.15 -11.89 3.44
CA SER A 80 6.85 -10.63 3.69
C SER A 80 7.17 -9.96 2.35
N PHE A 81 6.91 -8.66 2.27
CA PHE A 81 7.22 -7.87 1.09
C PHE A 81 7.92 -6.58 1.52
N ILE A 82 9.18 -6.41 1.10
CA ILE A 82 10.04 -5.28 1.51
C ILE A 82 10.08 -5.14 3.05
N GLY A 83 10.28 -6.26 3.75
CA GLY A 83 10.35 -6.28 5.22
C GLY A 83 9.02 -6.04 5.95
N GLN A 84 7.89 -6.05 5.23
CA GLN A 84 6.56 -5.88 5.81
C GLN A 84 5.79 -7.19 5.79
N ASN A 85 5.37 -7.64 6.97
CA ASN A 85 4.62 -8.89 7.13
C ASN A 85 3.16 -8.68 6.74
N GLN A 86 2.65 -9.55 5.88
CA GLN A 86 1.32 -9.45 5.30
C GLN A 86 0.61 -10.80 5.37
N ILE A 87 -0.65 -10.79 5.74
CA ILE A 87 -1.53 -11.96 5.75
C ILE A 87 -2.75 -11.63 4.89
N GLU A 88 -3.04 -12.50 3.95
CA GLU A 88 -4.18 -12.38 3.07
C GLU A 88 -5.26 -13.36 3.51
N VAL A 89 -6.46 -12.84 3.74
CA VAL A 89 -7.62 -13.60 4.21
C VAL A 89 -8.86 -13.30 3.37
N LYS A 90 -9.85 -14.18 3.42
CA LYS A 90 -11.15 -13.91 2.81
C LYS A 90 -11.96 -12.96 3.69
N LYS A 91 -12.90 -12.24 3.09
CA LYS A 91 -13.73 -11.22 3.75
C LYS A 91 -14.74 -11.77 4.76
N ASP A 92 -15.18 -13.04 4.59
CA ASP A 92 -16.41 -13.55 5.22
C ASP A 92 -16.39 -13.56 6.75
N ARG A 93 -15.19 -13.62 7.35
CA ARG A 93 -15.02 -13.60 8.81
C ARG A 93 -14.01 -12.55 9.25
N ILE A 94 -13.92 -11.43 8.53
CA ILE A 94 -12.90 -10.41 8.79
C ILE A 94 -12.98 -9.86 10.21
N VAL A 95 -14.18 -9.60 10.74
CA VAL A 95 -14.39 -9.08 12.10
C VAL A 95 -13.89 -10.08 13.15
N GLU A 96 -14.21 -11.36 12.99
CA GLU A 96 -13.77 -12.40 13.91
C GLU A 96 -12.23 -12.57 13.88
N ILE A 97 -11.63 -12.48 12.70
CA ILE A 97 -10.18 -12.52 12.53
C ILE A 97 -9.54 -11.32 13.23
N MET A 98 -10.10 -10.14 13.06
CA MET A 98 -9.58 -8.92 13.69
C MET A 98 -9.72 -8.96 15.23
N MET A 99 -10.85 -9.43 15.75
CA MET A 99 -11.02 -9.68 17.19
C MET A 99 -9.99 -10.69 17.72
N PHE A 100 -9.80 -11.78 16.98
CA PHE A 100 -8.80 -12.78 17.35
C PHE A 100 -7.39 -12.22 17.38
N LEU A 101 -7.02 -11.37 16.41
CA LEU A 101 -5.71 -10.72 16.35
C LEU A 101 -5.52 -9.74 17.51
N ARG A 102 -6.56 -8.97 17.86
CA ARG A 102 -6.53 -8.06 19.01
C ARG A 102 -6.32 -8.83 20.32
N ASP A 103 -7.06 -9.90 20.54
CA ASP A 103 -7.09 -10.66 21.78
C ASP A 103 -6.03 -11.77 21.84
N ASN A 104 -5.17 -11.88 20.81
CA ASN A 104 -4.14 -12.92 20.72
C ASN A 104 -3.06 -12.73 21.78
N THR A 105 -2.72 -13.81 22.48
CA THR A 105 -1.69 -13.77 23.54
C THR A 105 -0.26 -13.83 23.04
N ILE A 106 -0.05 -14.29 21.80
CA ILE A 106 1.29 -14.47 21.21
C ILE A 106 1.77 -13.14 20.62
N VAL A 107 0.94 -12.54 19.76
CA VAL A 107 1.18 -11.24 19.13
C VAL A 107 -0.14 -10.48 19.15
N PRO A 108 -0.49 -9.80 20.26
CA PRO A 108 -1.69 -8.99 20.32
C PRO A 108 -1.54 -7.79 19.39
N CYS A 109 -2.38 -7.70 18.37
CA CYS A 109 -2.45 -6.56 17.46
C CYS A 109 -3.49 -5.57 18.02
N ASP A 110 -3.10 -4.86 19.07
CA ASP A 110 -3.97 -4.03 19.91
C ASP A 110 -4.20 -2.61 19.38
N TYR A 111 -3.61 -2.27 18.23
CA TYR A 111 -3.78 -0.96 17.60
C TYR A 111 -3.98 -1.07 16.09
N LEU A 112 -5.11 -0.54 15.62
CA LEU A 112 -5.37 -0.33 14.19
C LEU A 112 -4.75 1.01 13.79
N VAL A 113 -3.65 0.94 13.04
CA VAL A 113 -2.91 2.13 12.61
C VAL A 113 -3.65 2.86 11.49
N ASP A 114 -4.10 2.09 10.49
CA ASP A 114 -4.78 2.63 9.32
C ASP A 114 -5.61 1.56 8.61
N GLU A 115 -6.65 2.01 7.91
CA GLU A 115 -7.45 1.20 7.00
C GLU A 115 -7.53 1.90 5.66
N THR A 116 -7.19 1.19 4.59
CA THR A 116 -7.21 1.75 3.24
C THR A 116 -7.70 0.74 2.21
N ALA A 117 -8.15 1.24 1.08
CA ALA A 117 -8.60 0.42 -0.04
C ALA A 117 -7.83 0.77 -1.31
N VAL A 118 -7.41 -0.26 -2.03
CA VAL A 118 -6.76 -0.13 -3.34
C VAL A 118 -7.71 -0.69 -4.40
N HIS A 119 -8.04 0.14 -5.39
CA HIS A 119 -8.87 -0.31 -6.51
C HIS A 119 -8.01 -0.93 -7.60
N TRP A 120 -8.41 -2.13 -8.05
CA TRP A 120 -7.84 -2.86 -9.17
C TRP A 120 -8.83 -2.93 -10.33
N PRO A 121 -8.90 -1.90 -11.19
CA PRO A 121 -9.95 -1.80 -12.23
C PRO A 121 -9.93 -2.93 -13.25
N LYS A 122 -8.77 -3.56 -13.48
CA LYS A 122 -8.64 -4.68 -14.42
C LYS A 122 -9.29 -5.96 -13.92
N ASP A 123 -9.31 -6.12 -12.60
CA ASP A 123 -9.82 -7.31 -11.92
C ASP A 123 -11.21 -7.07 -11.32
N GLU A 124 -11.75 -5.85 -11.47
CA GLU A 124 -13.05 -5.40 -10.91
C GLU A 124 -13.13 -5.67 -9.40
N GLN A 125 -12.04 -5.35 -8.69
CA GLN A 125 -11.87 -5.68 -7.28
C GLN A 125 -11.29 -4.51 -6.48
N PHE A 126 -11.61 -4.50 -5.18
CA PHE A 126 -10.91 -3.71 -4.19
C PHE A 126 -10.09 -4.63 -3.28
N GLU A 127 -8.86 -4.24 -2.97
CA GLU A 127 -8.05 -4.82 -1.93
C GLU A 127 -8.14 -3.91 -0.70
N ILE A 128 -8.77 -4.38 0.37
CA ILE A 128 -8.82 -3.66 1.64
C ILE A 128 -7.59 -4.06 2.45
N VAL A 129 -6.90 -3.08 2.99
CA VAL A 129 -5.66 -3.25 3.74
C VAL A 129 -5.83 -2.65 5.13
N TYR A 130 -5.76 -3.48 6.15
CA TYR A 130 -5.72 -3.09 7.55
C TYR A 130 -4.28 -3.13 8.03
N ILE A 131 -3.77 -2.03 8.55
CA ILE A 131 -2.43 -1.95 9.12
C ILE A 131 -2.55 -2.02 10.64
N LEU A 132 -2.13 -3.14 11.19
CA LEU A 132 -2.16 -3.40 12.62
C LEU A 132 -0.78 -3.22 13.24
N TYR A 133 -0.76 -2.89 14.51
CA TYR A 133 0.45 -2.78 15.31
C TYR A 133 0.31 -3.51 16.62
N SER A 134 1.36 -4.18 17.02
CA SER A 134 1.49 -4.82 18.33
C SER A 134 2.45 -4.03 19.20
N HIS A 135 1.95 -3.39 20.26
CA HIS A 135 2.80 -2.68 21.21
C HIS A 135 3.71 -3.65 21.98
N LEU A 136 3.22 -4.85 22.28
CA LEU A 136 4.00 -5.87 23.00
C LEU A 136 5.21 -6.36 22.21
N LYS A 137 5.05 -6.52 20.89
CA LYS A 137 6.10 -7.06 20.01
C LYS A 137 6.83 -5.99 19.22
N ASN A 138 6.34 -4.73 19.23
CA ASN A 138 6.84 -3.64 18.41
C ASN A 138 6.89 -4.03 16.92
N GLU A 139 5.81 -4.62 16.44
CA GLU A 139 5.72 -5.20 15.10
C GLU A 139 4.46 -4.73 14.39
N HIS A 140 4.60 -4.45 13.09
CA HIS A 140 3.47 -4.18 12.20
C HIS A 140 3.07 -5.45 11.45
N VAL A 141 1.76 -5.68 11.36
CA VAL A 141 1.19 -6.75 10.55
C VAL A 141 0.11 -6.14 9.65
N ARG A 142 0.11 -6.48 8.38
CA ARG A 142 -0.94 -6.07 7.45
C ARG A 142 -1.87 -7.23 7.17
N ILE A 143 -3.16 -6.98 7.36
CA ILE A 143 -4.21 -7.91 6.95
C ILE A 143 -4.80 -7.39 5.66
N LYS A 144 -4.89 -8.25 4.66
CA LYS A 144 -5.45 -7.91 3.36
C LYS A 144 -6.63 -8.81 3.03
N THR A 145 -7.66 -8.23 2.44
CA THR A 145 -8.79 -8.97 1.91
C THR A 145 -9.23 -8.39 0.58
N GLN A 146 -9.70 -9.24 -0.31
CA GLN A 146 -10.21 -8.83 -1.61
C GLN A 146 -11.72 -8.93 -1.64
N ILE A 147 -12.36 -7.89 -2.19
CA ILE A 147 -13.79 -7.81 -2.43
C ILE A 147 -14.04 -7.42 -3.88
N LYS A 148 -15.15 -7.87 -4.46
CA LYS A 148 -15.57 -7.41 -5.78
C LYS A 148 -16.12 -5.99 -5.68
N GLU A 149 -16.13 -5.26 -6.80
CA GLU A 149 -16.86 -4.01 -6.87
C GLU A 149 -18.32 -4.23 -6.45
N TRP A 150 -18.85 -3.26 -5.67
CA TRP A 150 -20.23 -3.29 -5.13
C TRP A 150 -20.51 -4.40 -4.09
N GLU A 151 -19.52 -5.16 -3.68
CA GLU A 151 -19.66 -6.15 -2.63
C GLU A 151 -19.41 -5.52 -1.26
N PRO A 152 -20.32 -5.65 -0.29
CA PRO A 152 -20.12 -5.10 1.04
C PRO A 152 -19.11 -5.93 1.84
N ILE A 153 -18.43 -5.25 2.77
CA ILE A 153 -17.61 -5.87 3.80
C ILE A 153 -18.06 -5.38 5.17
N GLU A 154 -17.96 -6.23 6.19
CA GLU A 154 -18.28 -5.85 7.56
C GLU A 154 -17.27 -4.85 8.11
N SER A 155 -17.78 -3.87 8.85
CA SER A 155 -16.94 -2.83 9.48
C SER A 155 -16.21 -3.38 10.70
N VAL A 156 -14.93 -3.04 10.85
CA VAL A 156 -14.10 -3.40 12.00
C VAL A 156 -14.09 -2.33 13.10
N VAL A 157 -14.94 -1.32 13.02
CA VAL A 157 -15.04 -0.22 14.00
C VAL A 157 -15.39 -0.71 15.41
N SER A 158 -16.03 -1.85 15.52
CA SER A 158 -16.41 -2.44 16.82
C SER A 158 -15.35 -3.36 17.43
N VAL A 159 -14.21 -3.51 16.78
CA VAL A 159 -13.13 -4.42 17.20
C VAL A 159 -12.18 -3.80 18.21
#